data_68f9711970dd2ad41fd3bd941754a7e1
#
_entry.id   68f9711970dd2ad41fd3bd941754a7e1
#
_cell.length_a   1.000
_cell.length_b   1.000
_cell.length_c   1.000
_cell.angle_alpha   90.00
_cell.angle_beta   90.00
_cell.angle_gamma   90.00
#
_symmetry.space_group_name_H-M   'P 1'
#
loop_
_entity.id
_entity.type
_entity.pdbx_description
1 polymer ?
#
loop_
_entity_poly.entity_id
_entity_poly.type
_entity_poly.pdbx_seq_one_letter_code
_entity_poly.pdbx_strand_id
1 'polypeptide(L)'
;MEKIVNLKEIRKGGSLSFEYKGQKAILIRTKKGDLLGYIAVCPHEGGDIEWDEQINMILCECHLSLFNVQDGSVYRHSSLFELNQGLTKIDLEVDKNNDIYLAQKSR
;
A
#
# COMPACT_ATOMS: atom_id res chain seq x y z
N MET A 1 -0.48 -20.78 -0.55
CA MET A 1 -0.36 -19.33 -0.59
C MET A 1 0.85 -18.89 0.20
N GLU A 2 1.44 -17.81 -0.23
CA GLU A 2 2.65 -17.32 0.41
C GLU A 2 2.30 -16.38 1.54
N LYS A 3 2.81 -16.69 2.75
CA LYS A 3 2.60 -15.84 3.91
C LYS A 3 3.54 -14.65 3.86
N ILE A 4 3.02 -13.47 4.17
CA ILE A 4 3.83 -12.26 4.24
C ILE A 4 4.35 -12.06 5.66
N VAL A 5 3.44 -11.81 6.60
CA VAL A 5 3.76 -11.63 8.02
C VAL A 5 2.50 -11.90 8.82
N ASN A 6 2.61 -11.88 10.14
CA ASN A 6 1.45 -11.93 11.02
C ASN A 6 1.00 -10.50 11.32
N LEU A 7 -0.30 -10.32 11.45
CA LEU A 7 -0.89 -9.00 11.68
C LEU A 7 -0.31 -8.32 12.92
N LYS A 8 0.10 -9.09 13.92
CA LYS A 8 0.68 -8.53 15.13
C LYS A 8 1.97 -7.76 14.88
N GLU A 9 2.63 -8.02 13.76
CA GLU A 9 3.89 -7.34 13.45
C GLU A 9 3.69 -5.96 12.86
N ILE A 10 2.45 -5.57 12.61
CA ILE A 10 2.14 -4.24 12.10
C ILE A 10 1.21 -3.57 13.11
N ARG A 11 1.69 -2.53 13.77
CA ARG A 11 0.83 -1.81 14.72
C ARG A 11 -0.25 -1.04 13.97
N LYS A 12 -1.36 -0.74 14.65
CA LYS A 12 -2.39 0.11 14.05
C LYS A 12 -1.79 1.47 13.73
N GLY A 13 -2.01 1.94 12.53
CA GLY A 13 -1.42 3.17 12.05
C GLY A 13 -0.04 2.98 11.44
N GLY A 14 0.47 1.74 11.42
CA GLY A 14 1.81 1.47 10.91
C GLY A 14 1.81 0.84 9.54
N SER A 15 3.00 0.53 9.06
CA SER A 15 3.18 -0.08 7.75
C SER A 15 4.39 -0.99 7.76
N LEU A 16 4.49 -1.81 6.73
CA LEU A 16 5.59 -2.76 6.57
C LEU A 16 5.87 -2.94 5.10
N SER A 17 7.14 -2.85 4.72
CA SER A 17 7.56 -3.06 3.33
C SER A 17 7.81 -4.55 3.08
N PHE A 18 7.48 -5.00 1.88
CA PHE A 18 7.78 -6.36 1.46
C PHE A 18 7.98 -6.38 -0.05
N GLU A 19 8.36 -7.54 -0.57
CA GLU A 19 8.57 -7.70 -2.00
C GLU A 19 7.45 -8.51 -2.60
N TYR A 20 6.91 -8.03 -3.74
CA TYR A 20 5.82 -8.68 -4.44
C TYR A 20 6.20 -8.79 -5.91
N LYS A 21 6.46 -10.02 -6.37
CA LYS A 21 6.83 -10.29 -7.77
C LYS A 21 7.97 -9.41 -8.25
N GLY A 22 8.98 -9.26 -7.41
CA GLY A 22 10.17 -8.49 -7.75
C GLY A 22 10.02 -6.99 -7.59
N GLN A 23 8.89 -6.52 -7.11
CA GLN A 23 8.66 -5.09 -6.89
C GLN A 23 8.50 -4.79 -5.42
N LYS A 24 8.86 -3.57 -5.04
CA LYS A 24 8.64 -3.11 -3.68
C LYS A 24 7.14 -2.97 -3.44
N ALA A 25 6.69 -3.43 -2.30
CA ALA A 25 5.29 -3.34 -1.90
C ALA A 25 5.20 -2.90 -0.46
N ILE A 26 4.00 -2.46 -0.05
CA ILE A 26 3.79 -1.97 1.29
C ILE A 26 2.47 -2.50 1.82
N LEU A 27 2.49 -2.93 3.09
CA LEU A 27 1.27 -3.24 3.85
C LEU A 27 1.01 -2.08 4.77
N ILE A 28 -0.23 -1.64 4.83
CA ILE A 28 -0.63 -0.53 5.69
C ILE A 28 -1.76 -1.02 6.59
N ARG A 29 -1.60 -0.79 7.89
CA ARG A 29 -2.66 -1.07 8.85
C ARG A 29 -3.16 0.26 9.38
N THR A 30 -4.35 0.66 8.97
CA THR A 30 -4.87 1.98 9.36
C THR A 30 -5.21 1.99 10.84
N LYS A 31 -5.41 3.19 11.38
CA LYS A 31 -5.80 3.34 12.78
C LYS A 31 -7.14 2.70 13.07
N LYS A 32 -8.00 2.59 12.06
CA LYS A 32 -9.27 1.89 12.18
C LYS A 32 -9.11 0.38 12.21
N GLY A 33 -7.96 -0.12 11.80
CA GLY A 33 -7.69 -1.53 11.75
C GLY A 33 -7.81 -2.16 10.36
N ASP A 34 -8.06 -1.37 9.34
CA ASP A 34 -8.10 -1.88 7.96
C ASP A 34 -6.70 -2.27 7.51
N LEU A 35 -6.61 -3.35 6.77
CA LEU A 35 -5.34 -3.82 6.22
C LEU A 35 -5.36 -3.69 4.72
N LEU A 36 -4.37 -3.00 4.18
CA LEU A 36 -4.30 -2.70 2.75
C LEU A 36 -2.90 -2.95 2.24
N GLY A 37 -2.79 -3.40 1.00
CA GLY A 37 -1.50 -3.63 0.36
C GLY A 37 -1.44 -2.96 -0.98
N TYR A 38 -0.29 -2.40 -1.31
CA TYR A 38 -0.09 -1.70 -2.58
C TYR A 38 1.31 -1.96 -3.11
N ILE A 39 1.43 -1.91 -4.44
CA ILE A 39 2.74 -1.83 -5.07
C ILE A 39 3.30 -0.45 -4.69
N ALA A 40 4.48 -0.43 -4.07
CA ALA A 40 5.04 0.79 -3.49
C ALA A 40 5.99 1.48 -4.46
N VAL A 41 5.51 1.70 -5.67
CA VAL A 41 6.27 2.36 -6.73
C VAL A 41 5.32 3.36 -7.38
N CYS A 42 5.79 4.60 -7.52
CA CYS A 42 4.98 5.63 -8.14
C CYS A 42 4.62 5.21 -9.57
N PRO A 43 3.32 5.23 -9.94
CA PRO A 43 2.90 4.67 -11.22
C PRO A 43 3.49 5.37 -12.45
N HIS A 44 3.91 6.62 -12.34
CA HIS A 44 4.39 7.31 -13.53
C HIS A 44 5.89 7.56 -13.55
N GLU A 45 6.58 7.51 -12.41
CA GLU A 45 8.02 7.78 -12.40
C GLU A 45 8.85 6.75 -11.64
N GLY A 46 8.20 5.78 -11.03
CA GLY A 46 8.93 4.77 -10.30
C GLY A 46 9.53 5.24 -8.99
N GLY A 47 9.12 6.38 -8.48
CA GLY A 47 9.61 6.89 -7.21
C GLY A 47 9.10 6.11 -6.03
N ASP A 48 9.69 6.35 -4.87
CA ASP A 48 9.31 5.66 -3.64
C ASP A 48 7.97 6.14 -3.11
N ILE A 49 7.24 5.21 -2.55
CA ILE A 49 5.93 5.45 -1.95
C ILE A 49 6.06 5.23 -0.46
N GLU A 50 5.51 6.12 0.34
CA GLU A 50 5.54 6.02 1.79
C GLU A 50 4.15 6.22 2.38
N TRP A 51 3.95 5.63 3.55
CA TRP A 51 2.72 5.80 4.31
C TRP A 51 2.93 6.92 5.33
N ASP A 52 2.04 7.90 5.33
CA ASP A 52 2.07 8.98 6.30
C ASP A 52 0.88 8.83 7.24
N GLU A 53 1.19 8.37 8.43
CA GLU A 53 0.17 8.08 9.45
C GLU A 53 -0.54 9.35 9.91
N GLN A 54 0.16 10.46 9.96
CA GLN A 54 -0.41 11.69 10.48
C GLN A 54 -1.54 12.23 9.62
N ILE A 55 -1.40 12.11 8.31
CA ILE A 55 -2.44 12.60 7.41
C ILE A 55 -3.28 11.45 6.86
N ASN A 56 -2.97 10.21 7.24
CA ASN A 56 -3.72 9.01 6.82
C ASN A 56 -3.75 8.88 5.30
N MET A 57 -2.60 9.11 4.67
CA MET A 57 -2.46 9.11 3.22
C MET A 57 -1.17 8.45 2.80
N ILE A 58 -1.12 8.02 1.54
CA ILE A 58 0.08 7.48 0.94
C ILE A 58 0.72 8.58 0.11
N LEU A 59 2.04 8.72 0.24
CA LEU A 59 2.77 9.82 -0.35
C LEU A 59 3.81 9.32 -1.33
N CYS A 60 3.88 9.95 -2.51
CA CYS A 60 5.00 9.75 -3.43
C CYS A 60 6.08 10.78 -3.10
N GLU A 61 7.26 10.31 -2.72
CA GLU A 61 8.32 11.21 -2.28
C GLU A 61 8.83 12.14 -3.37
N CYS A 62 8.86 11.64 -4.60
CA CYS A 62 9.47 12.41 -5.69
C CYS A 62 8.70 13.68 -6.03
N HIS A 63 7.37 13.59 -5.99
CA HIS A 63 6.52 14.69 -6.47
C HIS A 63 5.50 15.13 -5.46
N LEU A 64 5.52 14.56 -4.26
CA LEU A 64 4.59 14.89 -3.20
C LEU A 64 3.14 14.68 -3.59
N SER A 65 2.89 13.73 -4.50
CA SER A 65 1.54 13.32 -4.83
C SER A 65 0.97 12.50 -3.68
N LEU A 66 -0.34 12.64 -3.46
CA LEU A 66 -1.02 11.93 -2.38
C LEU A 66 -2.04 10.95 -2.96
N PHE A 67 -2.14 9.80 -2.32
CA PHE A 67 -3.07 8.75 -2.72
C PHE A 67 -3.95 8.38 -1.55
N ASN A 68 -5.20 8.07 -1.86
CA ASN A 68 -6.15 7.61 -0.84
C ASN A 68 -5.76 6.22 -0.37
N VAL A 69 -5.71 6.01 0.96
CA VAL A 69 -5.28 4.71 1.48
C VAL A 69 -6.31 3.62 1.23
N GLN A 70 -7.59 3.97 1.13
CA GLN A 70 -8.64 2.98 1.01
C GLN A 70 -8.64 2.26 -0.33
N ASP A 71 -8.34 2.95 -1.40
CA ASP A 71 -8.39 2.35 -2.74
C ASP A 71 -7.19 2.66 -3.62
N GLY A 72 -6.25 3.47 -3.13
CA GLY A 72 -5.05 3.81 -3.90
C GLY A 72 -5.26 4.87 -4.95
N SER A 73 -6.47 5.45 -5.04
CA SER A 73 -6.73 6.47 -6.05
C SER A 73 -5.97 7.75 -5.75
N VAL A 74 -5.79 8.57 -6.77
CA VAL A 74 -5.07 9.84 -6.61
C VAL A 74 -5.94 10.81 -5.82
N TYR A 75 -5.40 11.30 -4.70
CA TYR A 75 -6.05 12.34 -3.94
C TYR A 75 -5.60 13.73 -4.42
N ARG A 76 -4.28 13.88 -4.60
CA ARG A 76 -3.72 15.13 -5.09
C ARG A 76 -2.45 14.82 -5.86
N HIS A 77 -2.34 15.33 -7.08
CA HIS A 77 -1.13 15.13 -7.86
C HIS A 77 -0.23 16.36 -7.75
N SER A 78 1.03 16.16 -8.12
CA SER A 78 2.00 17.25 -8.16
C SER A 78 1.56 18.28 -9.21
N SER A 79 1.89 19.54 -8.96
CA SER A 79 1.59 20.60 -9.91
C SER A 79 2.32 20.43 -11.24
N LEU A 80 3.36 19.60 -11.27
CA LEU A 80 4.15 19.40 -12.49
C LEU A 80 3.60 18.31 -13.39
N PHE A 81 2.78 17.40 -12.85
CA PHE A 81 2.28 16.26 -13.60
C PHE A 81 0.85 15.97 -13.24
N GLU A 82 0.09 15.50 -14.22
CA GLU A 82 -1.22 14.96 -13.95
C GLU A 82 -1.11 13.46 -13.82
N LEU A 83 -1.54 12.95 -12.67
CA LEU A 83 -1.59 11.51 -12.41
C LEU A 83 -3.01 11.03 -12.63
N ASN A 84 -3.19 10.25 -13.68
CA ASN A 84 -4.49 9.66 -13.93
C ASN A 84 -4.58 8.24 -13.35
N GLN A 85 -3.45 7.69 -12.93
CA GLN A 85 -3.37 6.33 -12.46
C GLN A 85 -3.02 6.30 -10.98
N GLY A 86 -3.84 5.61 -10.20
CA GLY A 86 -3.56 5.40 -8.78
C GLY A 86 -2.59 4.24 -8.57
N LEU A 87 -2.36 3.92 -7.31
CA LEU A 87 -1.51 2.80 -6.95
C LEU A 87 -2.20 1.48 -7.24
N THR A 88 -1.41 0.46 -7.57
CA THR A 88 -1.95 -0.88 -7.79
C THR A 88 -2.18 -1.55 -6.45
N LYS A 89 -3.42 -1.92 -6.20
CA LYS A 89 -3.79 -2.57 -4.95
C LYS A 89 -3.47 -4.06 -5.03
N ILE A 90 -2.98 -4.60 -3.92
CA ILE A 90 -2.66 -6.01 -3.79
C ILE A 90 -3.76 -6.67 -2.96
N ASP A 91 -4.35 -7.75 -3.47
CA ASP A 91 -5.37 -8.48 -2.74
C ASP A 91 -4.72 -9.33 -1.65
N LEU A 92 -5.30 -9.27 -0.47
CA LEU A 92 -4.75 -9.94 0.71
C LEU A 92 -5.80 -10.82 1.35
N GLU A 93 -5.32 -11.87 2.04
CA GLU A 93 -6.18 -12.70 2.87
C GLU A 93 -5.54 -12.82 4.25
N VAL A 94 -6.38 -12.80 5.27
CA VAL A 94 -5.93 -12.97 6.65
C VAL A 94 -6.64 -14.19 7.21
N ASP A 95 -5.88 -15.14 7.73
CA ASP A 95 -6.48 -16.36 8.26
C ASP A 95 -6.87 -16.19 9.74
N LYS A 96 -7.37 -17.28 10.34
CA LYS A 96 -7.86 -17.22 11.71
C LYS A 96 -6.74 -16.97 12.72
N ASN A 97 -5.50 -17.17 12.33
CA ASN A 97 -4.33 -16.93 13.17
C ASN A 97 -3.75 -15.55 12.97
N ASN A 98 -4.40 -14.71 12.14
CA ASN A 98 -3.93 -13.38 11.79
C ASN A 98 -2.67 -13.40 10.93
N ASP A 99 -2.42 -14.50 10.25
CA ASP A 99 -1.35 -14.54 9.25
C ASP A 99 -1.86 -13.94 7.95
N ILE A 100 -1.05 -13.08 7.35
CA ILE A 100 -1.41 -12.34 6.15
C ILE A 100 -0.79 -13.02 4.94
N TYR A 101 -1.62 -13.28 3.94
CA TYR A 101 -1.21 -13.96 2.72
C TYR A 101 -1.58 -13.15 1.50
N LEU A 102 -0.84 -13.34 0.42
CA LEU A 102 -1.27 -12.84 -0.88
C LEU A 102 -2.47 -13.68 -1.33
N ALA A 103 -3.57 -13.00 -1.66
CA ALA A 103 -4.74 -13.72 -2.13
C ALA A 103 -4.47 -14.28 -3.51
N GLN A 104 -4.91 -15.53 -3.73
CA GLN A 104 -4.82 -16.15 -5.05
C GLN A 104 -6.11 -15.87 -5.78
N LYS A 105 -5.97 -15.31 -6.98
CA LYS A 105 -7.14 -15.05 -7.81
C LYS A 105 -7.42 -16.25 -8.67
N SER A 106 -8.66 -16.67 -8.64
CA SER A 106 -9.12 -17.70 -9.57
C SER A 106 -9.25 -17.12 -10.95
N ARG A 107 -8.91 -17.92 -11.95
CA ARG A 107 -9.03 -17.50 -13.33
C ARG A 107 -9.65 -18.60 -14.13
#